data_403cf51bcce6ab732971efae4a92a57a
#
_entry.id   403cf51bcce6ab732971efae4a92a57a
#
_cell.length_a   1.000
_cell.length_b   1.000
_cell.length_c   1.000
_cell.angle_alpha   90.00
_cell.angle_beta   90.00
_cell.angle_gamma   90.00
#
_symmetry.space_group_name_H-M   'P 1'
#
loop_
_entity.id
_entity.type
_entity.pdbx_description
1 polymer ?
#
loop_
_entity_poly.entity_id
_entity_poly.type
_entity_poly.pdbx_seq_one_letter_code
_entity_poly.pdbx_strand_id
1 'polypeptide(L)'
;MKGLWIYGCTLVAFFLIGCTRQKIVEIPLRYHSSFPKDVDVKMEEIPVSPKTESTWEMRVLGDRMLLATSEMDNSDYKYAMFELPGMKFIGYVGSRSEFARGTMVAQGKDELYLMHKDGMDVYRLVGETLQKVSSLGLIDGDYPAMHKLDVNRWVYGNDHRSDGLCDFYIYDSSDESVRGCGVYPNVYDRRQFKDVKAFKSAYAHGTRVKPDGSRVVVFYNATRRYRIYDNEGALLYDGMMDYSNPSSALLVSPDRNQLVWHYESAFATDKYIYLLCMDRVMSSNSYNNPNVQVIDWAGKPIARFRLDAYITAFHVDEDKGEFYGASATNPGIVFAFGIASLLK
;
A
#
# COMPACT_ATOMS: atom_id res chain seq x y z
N MET A 1 18.51 68.78 37.41
CA MET A 1 18.43 68.06 36.14
C MET A 1 17.94 66.65 36.37
N LYS A 2 16.71 66.40 35.98
CA LYS A 2 16.03 65.14 36.26
C LYS A 2 16.07 64.27 34.99
N GLY A 3 16.77 63.13 35.06
CA GLY A 3 16.83 62.15 33.96
C GLY A 3 15.58 61.28 33.93
N LEU A 4 14.92 61.26 32.77
CA LEU A 4 13.71 60.48 32.49
C LEU A 4 14.14 59.12 31.99
N TRP A 5 13.83 58.06 32.72
CA TRP A 5 14.01 56.64 32.27
C TRP A 5 12.73 56.21 31.57
N ILE A 6 12.86 55.92 30.26
CA ILE A 6 11.80 55.33 29.45
C ILE A 6 11.97 53.81 29.52
N TYR A 7 11.04 53.12 30.19
CA TYR A 7 10.92 51.66 30.14
C TYR A 7 10.23 51.28 28.83
N GLY A 8 11.00 50.66 27.95
CA GLY A 8 10.45 50.00 26.77
C GLY A 8 9.84 48.67 27.16
N CYS A 9 8.51 48.56 27.14
CA CYS A 9 7.81 47.27 27.22
C CYS A 9 7.96 46.56 25.90
N THR A 10 8.82 45.52 25.88
CA THR A 10 8.91 44.58 24.78
C THR A 10 7.74 43.61 24.91
N LEU A 11 6.72 43.76 24.07
CA LEU A 11 5.59 42.84 23.96
C LEU A 11 6.09 41.57 23.28
N VAL A 12 6.35 40.50 24.04
CA VAL A 12 6.62 39.19 23.49
C VAL A 12 5.27 38.58 23.12
N ALA A 13 4.95 38.65 21.85
CA ALA A 13 3.81 37.93 21.29
C ALA A 13 4.15 36.43 21.29
N PHE A 14 3.63 35.70 22.27
CA PHE A 14 3.58 34.25 22.23
C PHE A 14 2.60 33.86 21.12
N PHE A 15 3.12 33.48 19.97
CA PHE A 15 2.37 32.69 19.01
C PHE A 15 2.09 31.33 19.68
N LEU A 16 0.93 31.22 20.28
CA LEU A 16 0.35 29.90 20.58
C LEU A 16 0.06 29.25 19.23
N ILE A 17 1.00 28.43 18.76
CA ILE A 17 0.73 27.45 17.72
C ILE A 17 -0.28 26.50 18.35
N GLY A 18 -1.54 26.78 18.13
CA GLY A 18 -2.64 25.92 18.51
C GLY A 18 -2.53 24.66 17.69
N CYS A 19 -1.94 23.60 18.28
CA CYS A 19 -2.26 22.25 17.86
C CYS A 19 -3.78 22.11 17.99
N THR A 20 -4.49 22.33 16.90
CA THR A 20 -5.88 21.92 16.80
C THR A 20 -5.87 20.39 16.95
N ARG A 21 -6.07 19.94 18.20
CA ARG A 21 -6.40 18.53 18.45
C ARG A 21 -7.63 18.24 17.60
N GLN A 22 -7.43 17.62 16.45
CA GLN A 22 -8.53 17.04 15.71
C GLN A 22 -9.31 16.19 16.70
N LYS A 23 -10.59 16.49 16.87
CA LYS A 23 -11.48 15.69 17.70
C LYS A 23 -11.48 14.30 17.07
N ILE A 24 -10.81 13.34 17.73
CA ILE A 24 -10.80 11.95 17.28
C ILE A 24 -12.24 11.48 17.43
N VAL A 25 -12.93 11.37 16.32
CA VAL A 25 -14.25 10.74 16.29
C VAL A 25 -13.98 9.24 16.37
N GLU A 26 -14.23 8.64 17.53
CA GLU A 26 -14.16 7.19 17.68
C GLU A 26 -15.30 6.57 16.87
N ILE A 27 -14.93 5.91 15.78
CA ILE A 27 -15.86 5.08 15.02
C ILE A 27 -15.78 3.66 15.60
N PRO A 28 -16.92 3.05 15.96
CA PRO A 28 -16.93 1.70 16.48
C PRO A 28 -16.33 0.70 15.50
N LEU A 29 -15.45 -0.16 15.99
CA LEU A 29 -14.93 -1.30 15.22
C LEU A 29 -16.07 -2.24 14.84
N ARG A 30 -16.18 -2.56 13.57
CA ARG A 30 -17.17 -3.48 13.00
C ARG A 30 -16.53 -4.82 12.69
N TYR A 31 -17.06 -5.88 13.26
CA TYR A 31 -16.63 -7.25 13.00
C TYR A 31 -17.46 -7.88 11.88
N HIS A 32 -16.78 -8.59 10.98
CA HIS A 32 -17.40 -9.35 9.91
C HIS A 32 -16.95 -10.81 9.99
N SER A 33 -17.88 -11.73 10.20
CA SER A 33 -17.60 -13.16 10.35
C SER A 33 -17.59 -13.93 9.04
N SER A 34 -18.08 -13.34 7.95
CA SER A 34 -18.20 -14.01 6.66
C SER A 34 -18.24 -13.01 5.50
N PHE A 35 -18.05 -13.54 4.32
CA PHE A 35 -18.30 -12.84 3.06
C PHE A 35 -19.61 -13.32 2.45
N PRO A 36 -20.41 -12.45 1.81
CA PRO A 36 -21.62 -12.83 1.08
C PRO A 36 -21.33 -13.90 0.00
N LYS A 37 -20.14 -13.80 -0.62
CA LYS A 37 -19.63 -14.78 -1.57
C LYS A 37 -18.28 -15.28 -1.09
N ASP A 38 -18.13 -16.59 -1.03
CA ASP A 38 -16.90 -17.26 -0.62
C ASP A 38 -16.64 -18.41 -1.60
N VAL A 39 -15.68 -18.21 -2.51
CA VAL A 39 -15.53 -19.01 -3.71
C VAL A 39 -14.11 -19.54 -3.83
N ASP A 40 -13.98 -20.85 -4.11
CA ASP A 40 -12.73 -21.45 -4.55
C ASP A 40 -12.50 -21.08 -6.03
N VAL A 41 -11.36 -20.50 -6.32
CA VAL A 41 -10.99 -20.06 -7.65
C VAL A 41 -9.89 -20.93 -8.19
N LYS A 42 -10.10 -21.45 -9.39
CA LYS A 42 -9.06 -22.12 -10.17
C LYS A 42 -8.42 -21.09 -11.08
N MET A 43 -7.12 -20.88 -10.89
CA MET A 43 -6.33 -19.94 -11.69
C MET A 43 -5.77 -20.64 -12.94
N GLU A 44 -5.78 -19.94 -14.05
CA GLU A 44 -5.09 -20.34 -15.27
C GLU A 44 -3.62 -19.96 -15.15
N GLU A 45 -2.73 -20.89 -15.46
CA GLU A 45 -1.29 -20.64 -15.53
C GLU A 45 -0.91 -20.17 -16.94
N ILE A 46 -0.39 -18.97 -17.05
CA ILE A 46 0.08 -18.37 -18.31
C ILE A 46 1.61 -18.30 -18.25
N PRO A 47 2.32 -19.19 -18.97
CA PRO A 47 3.77 -19.12 -19.05
C PRO A 47 4.22 -17.83 -19.72
N VAL A 48 5.19 -17.15 -19.12
CA VAL A 48 5.80 -15.94 -19.69
C VAL A 48 7.25 -16.18 -20.07
N SER A 49 7.66 -15.62 -21.20
CA SER A 49 9.03 -15.65 -21.69
C SER A 49 9.41 -14.25 -22.16
N PRO A 50 10.52 -13.69 -21.72
CA PRO A 50 11.53 -14.31 -20.86
C PRO A 50 11.00 -14.58 -19.45
N LYS A 51 11.60 -15.56 -18.75
CA LYS A 51 11.30 -15.78 -17.34
C LYS A 51 11.67 -14.55 -16.56
N THR A 52 10.76 -14.11 -15.72
CA THR A 52 10.99 -13.00 -14.80
C THR A 52 11.30 -13.60 -13.44
N GLU A 53 12.31 -13.10 -12.74
CA GLU A 53 12.52 -13.52 -11.35
C GLU A 53 11.58 -12.78 -10.41
N SER A 54 11.41 -13.38 -9.24
CA SER A 54 10.86 -12.81 -8.02
C SER A 54 9.85 -11.69 -8.23
N THR A 55 8.67 -12.04 -8.57
CA THR A 55 7.59 -11.10 -8.90
C THR A 55 6.94 -10.50 -7.66
N TRP A 56 7.74 -9.85 -6.81
CA TRP A 56 7.25 -8.93 -5.80
C TRP A 56 6.74 -7.62 -6.43
N GLU A 57 7.16 -7.35 -7.66
CA GLU A 57 6.76 -6.17 -8.41
C GLU A 57 6.07 -6.56 -9.71
N MET A 58 4.78 -6.35 -9.74
CA MET A 58 3.92 -6.34 -10.92
C MET A 58 3.29 -4.97 -11.05
N ARG A 59 3.36 -4.39 -12.24
CA ARG A 59 2.75 -3.10 -12.57
C ARG A 59 1.97 -3.24 -13.85
N VAL A 60 0.81 -2.60 -13.93
CA VAL A 60 0.02 -2.56 -15.15
C VAL A 60 -0.27 -1.11 -15.51
N LEU A 61 0.07 -0.74 -16.72
CA LEU A 61 -0.15 0.58 -17.31
C LEU A 61 -0.95 0.40 -18.61
N GLY A 62 -2.23 0.75 -18.57
CA GLY A 62 -3.14 0.51 -19.69
C GLY A 62 -3.26 -0.98 -20.02
N ASP A 63 -2.84 -1.37 -21.21
CA ASP A 63 -2.83 -2.77 -21.70
C ASP A 63 -1.44 -3.43 -21.58
N ARG A 64 -0.53 -2.84 -20.84
CA ARG A 64 0.84 -3.33 -20.65
C ARG A 64 1.07 -3.78 -19.21
N MET A 65 1.55 -5.00 -19.06
CA MET A 65 2.02 -5.54 -17.78
C MET A 65 3.54 -5.46 -17.73
N LEU A 66 4.06 -4.93 -16.64
CA LEU A 66 5.48 -4.85 -16.32
C LEU A 66 5.77 -5.82 -15.18
N LEU A 67 6.65 -6.77 -15.42
CA LEU A 67 7.14 -7.71 -14.41
C LEU A 67 8.62 -7.43 -14.16
N ALA A 68 9.01 -7.38 -12.90
CA ALA A 68 10.40 -7.15 -12.53
C ALA A 68 11.30 -8.25 -13.11
N THR A 69 12.45 -7.86 -13.66
CA THR A 69 13.47 -8.78 -14.16
C THR A 69 14.49 -9.07 -13.06
N SER A 70 15.12 -10.24 -13.13
CA SER A 70 16.24 -10.60 -12.29
C SER A 70 17.53 -9.86 -12.65
N GLU A 71 18.36 -9.62 -11.65
CA GLU A 71 19.75 -9.21 -11.90
C GLU A 71 20.57 -10.28 -12.60
N MET A 72 20.17 -11.57 -12.43
CA MET A 72 20.86 -12.71 -13.05
C MET A 72 20.54 -12.87 -14.55
N ASP A 73 19.45 -12.28 -15.04
CA ASP A 73 19.06 -12.37 -16.45
C ASP A 73 19.86 -11.44 -17.38
N ASN A 74 20.93 -10.81 -16.89
CA ASN A 74 21.78 -9.86 -17.63
C ASN A 74 21.02 -8.73 -18.29
N SER A 75 19.85 -8.41 -17.79
CA SER A 75 19.04 -7.34 -18.33
C SER A 75 19.50 -6.00 -17.76
N ASP A 76 19.88 -5.08 -18.60
CA ASP A 76 20.11 -3.67 -18.24
C ASP A 76 18.81 -2.95 -17.86
N TYR A 77 17.69 -3.67 -17.87
CA TYR A 77 16.36 -3.13 -17.65
C TYR A 77 15.70 -3.71 -16.41
N LYS A 78 14.91 -2.87 -15.73
CA LYS A 78 14.17 -3.23 -14.50
C LYS A 78 12.97 -4.14 -14.80
N TYR A 79 12.30 -3.96 -15.94
CA TYR A 79 11.07 -4.67 -16.27
C TYR A 79 11.09 -5.33 -17.64
N ALA A 80 10.53 -6.54 -17.70
CA ALA A 80 10.01 -7.14 -18.91
C ALA A 80 8.56 -6.68 -19.12
N MET A 81 8.22 -6.22 -20.31
CA MET A 81 6.91 -5.70 -20.69
C MET A 81 6.14 -6.71 -21.54
N PHE A 82 4.89 -6.92 -21.17
CA PHE A 82 3.98 -7.84 -21.85
C PHE A 82 2.68 -7.14 -22.24
N GLU A 83 2.08 -7.55 -23.33
CA GLU A 83 0.77 -7.08 -23.78
C GLU A 83 -0.34 -7.94 -23.17
N LEU A 84 -1.33 -7.29 -22.55
CA LEU A 84 -2.52 -7.92 -22.00
C LEU A 84 -3.63 -8.05 -23.07
N PRO A 85 -4.49 -9.10 -22.97
CA PRO A 85 -4.50 -10.18 -21.98
C PRO A 85 -3.56 -11.33 -22.30
N GLY A 86 -3.08 -11.45 -23.53
CA GLY A 86 -2.36 -12.63 -24.05
C GLY A 86 -0.92 -12.83 -23.55
N MET A 87 -0.43 -11.96 -22.67
CA MET A 87 0.93 -12.02 -22.12
C MET A 87 2.02 -12.13 -23.17
N LYS A 88 1.82 -11.51 -24.33
CA LYS A 88 2.82 -11.46 -25.39
C LYS A 88 3.96 -10.56 -24.97
N PHE A 89 5.18 -11.09 -24.98
CA PHE A 89 6.38 -10.28 -24.71
C PHE A 89 6.57 -9.21 -25.80
N ILE A 90 6.79 -7.97 -25.37
CA ILE A 90 6.99 -6.80 -26.23
C ILE A 90 8.45 -6.38 -26.22
N GLY A 91 9.05 -6.30 -25.02
CA GLY A 91 10.40 -5.81 -24.84
C GLY A 91 10.75 -5.56 -23.39
N TYR A 92 11.86 -4.89 -23.15
CA TYR A 92 12.32 -4.49 -21.84
C TYR A 92 12.23 -2.98 -21.67
N VAL A 93 11.86 -2.52 -20.47
CA VAL A 93 11.72 -1.10 -20.16
C VAL A 93 12.30 -0.75 -18.79
N GLY A 94 12.63 0.53 -18.61
CA GLY A 94 13.17 1.06 -17.37
C GLY A 94 14.62 0.65 -17.13
N SER A 95 15.57 1.50 -17.50
CA SER A 95 17.00 1.23 -17.27
C SER A 95 17.29 0.92 -15.80
N ARG A 96 18.00 -0.17 -15.51
CA ARG A 96 18.41 -0.49 -14.13
C ARG A 96 19.25 0.60 -13.51
N SER A 97 20.15 1.23 -14.24
CA SER A 97 20.99 2.30 -13.74
C SER A 97 20.17 3.52 -13.29
N GLU A 98 19.06 3.80 -13.93
CA GLU A 98 18.12 4.85 -13.58
C GLU A 98 17.24 4.42 -12.38
N PHE A 99 16.65 3.23 -12.47
CA PHE A 99 15.77 2.69 -11.43
C PHE A 99 16.52 2.18 -10.19
N ALA A 100 17.82 1.91 -10.27
CA ALA A 100 18.65 1.56 -9.11
C ALA A 100 18.83 2.71 -8.12
N ARG A 101 18.57 3.93 -8.53
CA ARG A 101 18.61 5.11 -7.64
C ARG A 101 17.40 5.17 -6.72
N GLY A 102 16.31 4.50 -7.07
CA GLY A 102 15.08 4.48 -6.31
C GLY A 102 14.98 3.26 -5.41
N THR A 103 14.39 3.45 -4.24
CA THR A 103 14.18 2.37 -3.27
C THR A 103 12.85 1.67 -3.48
N MET A 104 11.88 2.32 -4.14
CA MET A 104 10.53 1.77 -4.28
C MET A 104 9.82 2.38 -5.49
N VAL A 105 9.02 1.56 -6.16
CA VAL A 105 8.16 1.99 -7.26
C VAL A 105 6.70 1.84 -6.85
N ALA A 106 5.98 2.95 -6.80
CA ALA A 106 4.53 2.98 -6.64
C ALA A 106 3.86 3.14 -8.00
N GLN A 107 2.55 2.92 -8.06
CA GLN A 107 1.77 2.99 -9.30
C GLN A 107 0.58 3.93 -9.13
N GLY A 108 0.43 4.89 -10.05
CA GLY A 108 -0.83 5.55 -10.36
C GLY A 108 -1.59 4.81 -11.46
N LYS A 109 -2.64 5.41 -12.02
CA LYS A 109 -3.45 4.81 -13.08
C LYS A 109 -2.61 4.53 -14.35
N ASP A 110 -1.85 5.54 -14.81
CA ASP A 110 -1.04 5.48 -16.03
C ASP A 110 0.41 5.91 -15.76
N GLU A 111 0.83 5.94 -14.49
CA GLU A 111 2.11 6.47 -14.06
C GLU A 111 2.81 5.52 -13.10
N LEU A 112 4.14 5.48 -13.18
CA LEU A 112 5.01 4.87 -12.18
C LEU A 112 5.74 5.97 -11.42
N TYR A 113 5.85 5.80 -10.11
CA TYR A 113 6.53 6.72 -9.21
C TYR A 113 7.78 6.05 -8.67
N LEU A 114 8.94 6.52 -9.10
CA LEU A 114 10.22 6.05 -8.60
C LEU A 114 10.67 6.95 -7.45
N MET A 115 10.62 6.39 -6.24
CA MET A 115 11.04 7.08 -5.02
C MET A 115 12.55 6.97 -4.86
N HIS A 116 13.22 8.08 -4.62
CA HIS A 116 14.65 8.12 -4.31
C HIS A 116 14.90 9.12 -3.16
N LYS A 117 16.11 9.12 -2.66
CA LYS A 117 16.48 9.89 -1.45
C LYS A 117 16.20 11.41 -1.59
N ASP A 118 16.29 11.96 -2.81
CA ASP A 118 16.18 13.41 -3.05
C ASP A 118 14.78 13.78 -3.58
N GLY A 119 13.87 12.79 -3.77
CA GLY A 119 12.55 13.07 -4.30
C GLY A 119 11.88 11.86 -4.94
N MET A 120 11.01 12.17 -5.88
CA MET A 120 10.25 11.19 -6.63
C MET A 120 10.24 11.59 -8.11
N ASP A 121 10.59 10.65 -8.97
CA ASP A 121 10.45 10.78 -10.41
C ASP A 121 9.17 10.12 -10.89
N VAL A 122 8.45 10.81 -11.77
CA VAL A 122 7.23 10.30 -12.38
C VAL A 122 7.51 9.86 -13.79
N TYR A 123 7.19 8.61 -14.10
CA TYR A 123 7.33 8.02 -15.42
C TYR A 123 5.96 7.69 -16.00
N ARG A 124 5.85 7.84 -17.32
CA ARG A 124 4.69 7.41 -18.08
C ARG A 124 5.15 6.48 -19.21
N LEU A 125 4.36 5.49 -19.51
CA LEU A 125 4.59 4.65 -20.68
C LEU A 125 4.17 5.41 -21.94
N VAL A 126 5.12 5.61 -22.86
CA VAL A 126 4.89 6.23 -24.16
C VAL A 126 5.38 5.27 -25.23
N GLY A 127 4.43 4.65 -25.95
CA GLY A 127 4.74 3.52 -26.82
C GLY A 127 5.31 2.35 -26.02
N GLU A 128 6.55 1.98 -26.28
CA GLU A 128 7.25 0.87 -25.61
C GLU A 128 8.37 1.36 -24.67
N THR A 129 8.34 2.63 -24.25
CA THR A 129 9.37 3.20 -23.38
C THR A 129 8.77 3.89 -22.15
N LEU A 130 9.46 3.76 -21.02
CA LEU A 130 9.16 4.56 -19.84
C LEU A 130 9.88 5.91 -19.95
N GLN A 131 9.10 6.98 -20.05
CA GLN A 131 9.61 8.34 -20.16
C GLN A 131 9.37 9.09 -18.86
N LYS A 132 10.40 9.72 -18.32
CA LYS A 132 10.29 10.62 -17.18
C LYS A 132 9.52 11.87 -17.61
N VAL A 133 8.41 12.12 -16.97
CA VAL A 133 7.52 13.26 -17.29
C VAL A 133 7.63 14.40 -16.30
N SER A 134 7.99 14.09 -15.04
CA SER A 134 8.22 15.11 -14.01
C SER A 134 9.07 14.56 -12.88
N SER A 135 9.53 15.47 -12.03
CA SER A 135 10.15 15.17 -10.75
C SER A 135 9.48 16.01 -9.67
N LEU A 136 9.35 15.43 -8.49
CA LEU A 136 8.86 16.09 -7.28
C LEU A 136 9.98 16.03 -6.25
N GLY A 137 10.45 17.19 -5.79
CA GLY A 137 11.31 17.27 -4.61
C GLY A 137 10.49 16.83 -3.39
N LEU A 138 11.04 15.98 -2.57
CA LEU A 138 10.44 15.59 -1.30
C LEU A 138 11.26 16.12 -0.15
N ILE A 139 10.62 16.45 0.95
CA ILE A 139 11.28 16.76 2.20
C ILE A 139 12.08 15.53 2.62
N ASP A 140 13.32 15.72 3.07
CA ASP A 140 14.27 14.68 3.45
C ASP A 140 13.60 13.55 4.25
N GLY A 141 13.51 12.36 3.66
CA GLY A 141 12.84 11.21 4.27
C GLY A 141 12.98 9.90 3.50
N ASP A 142 13.08 8.75 4.21
CA ASP A 142 12.85 7.44 3.63
C ASP A 142 11.35 7.22 3.54
N TYR A 143 10.76 7.64 2.46
CA TYR A 143 9.33 7.44 2.24
C TYR A 143 9.07 6.02 1.74
N PRO A 144 8.15 5.28 2.37
CA PRO A 144 7.54 4.11 1.75
C PRO A 144 6.73 4.56 0.52
N ALA A 145 6.24 3.62 -0.27
CA ALA A 145 5.50 3.93 -1.49
C ALA A 145 4.47 5.05 -1.28
N MET A 146 4.56 6.10 -2.09
CA MET A 146 3.61 7.20 -2.10
C MET A 146 2.52 6.95 -3.14
N HIS A 147 1.29 7.28 -2.79
CA HIS A 147 0.14 7.21 -3.67
C HIS A 147 -0.43 8.60 -3.90
N LYS A 148 -0.69 8.93 -5.15
CA LYS A 148 -1.27 10.23 -5.51
C LYS A 148 -2.69 10.35 -4.97
N LEU A 149 -2.97 11.40 -4.23
CA LEU A 149 -4.31 11.73 -3.74
C LEU A 149 -5.01 12.68 -4.71
N ASP A 150 -4.31 13.75 -5.08
CA ASP A 150 -4.76 14.71 -6.11
C ASP A 150 -3.56 15.38 -6.81
N VAL A 151 -3.74 16.54 -7.39
CA VAL A 151 -2.71 17.23 -8.17
C VAL A 151 -1.48 17.59 -7.34
N ASN A 152 -1.66 17.96 -6.06
CA ASN A 152 -0.59 18.41 -5.17
C ASN A 152 -0.37 17.47 -3.98
N ARG A 153 -1.35 16.61 -3.64
CA ARG A 153 -1.31 15.83 -2.41
C ARG A 153 -1.01 14.36 -2.66
N TRP A 154 -0.22 13.80 -1.74
CA TRP A 154 0.26 12.43 -1.78
C TRP A 154 0.05 11.75 -0.44
N VAL A 155 -0.30 10.49 -0.45
CA VAL A 155 -0.46 9.64 0.74
C VAL A 155 0.71 8.68 0.82
N TYR A 156 1.30 8.57 2.01
CA TYR A 156 2.26 7.52 2.31
C TYR A 156 2.00 6.91 3.68
N GLY A 157 2.36 5.64 3.83
CA GLY A 157 2.20 4.90 5.08
C GLY A 157 3.28 5.25 6.09
N ASN A 158 3.49 4.34 7.00
CA ASN A 158 4.33 4.48 8.18
C ASN A 158 5.71 5.13 7.92
N ASP A 159 5.89 6.33 8.44
CA ASP A 159 7.20 6.98 8.51
C ASP A 159 7.96 6.49 9.75
N HIS A 160 9.04 5.76 9.54
CA HIS A 160 9.88 5.27 10.63
C HIS A 160 10.60 6.39 11.41
N ARG A 161 10.66 7.60 10.85
CA ARG A 161 11.34 8.75 11.44
C ARG A 161 10.46 9.62 12.31
N SER A 162 9.16 9.65 12.06
CA SER A 162 8.26 10.47 12.86
C SER A 162 7.99 9.83 14.23
N ASP A 163 7.91 10.64 15.26
CA ASP A 163 7.43 10.22 16.58
C ASP A 163 5.92 9.97 16.59
N GLY A 164 5.25 10.30 15.48
CA GLY A 164 3.81 10.14 15.30
C GLY A 164 3.41 8.67 15.21
N LEU A 165 2.29 8.35 15.86
CA LEU A 165 1.62 7.04 15.80
C LEU A 165 0.38 7.19 14.90
N CYS A 166 0.62 7.61 13.64
CA CYS A 166 -0.43 7.85 12.66
C CYS A 166 -0.58 6.65 11.72
N ASP A 167 -1.78 6.45 11.21
CA ASP A 167 -2.05 5.40 10.23
C ASP A 167 -1.43 5.72 8.86
N PHE A 168 -1.38 7.00 8.51
CA PHE A 168 -0.72 7.47 7.29
C PHE A 168 -0.44 8.97 7.38
N TYR A 169 0.26 9.47 6.38
CA TYR A 169 0.57 10.90 6.23
C TYR A 169 0.08 11.40 4.88
N ILE A 170 -0.34 12.65 4.85
CA ILE A 170 -0.60 13.41 3.63
C ILE A 170 0.52 14.43 3.48
N TYR A 171 1.23 14.37 2.36
CA TYR A 171 2.19 15.38 1.92
C TYR A 171 1.51 16.29 0.89
N ASP A 172 1.59 17.60 1.10
CA ASP A 172 1.13 18.61 0.14
C ASP A 172 2.33 19.30 -0.47
N SER A 173 2.51 19.13 -1.78
CA SER A 173 3.64 19.70 -2.52
C SER A 173 3.50 21.19 -2.80
N SER A 174 2.33 21.79 -2.57
CA SER A 174 2.11 23.23 -2.81
C SER A 174 2.71 24.12 -1.73
N ASP A 175 2.79 23.60 -0.50
CA ASP A 175 3.34 24.30 0.67
C ASP A 175 4.38 23.46 1.44
N GLU A 176 4.75 22.30 0.88
CA GLU A 176 5.71 21.34 1.46
C GLU A 176 5.29 20.83 2.86
N SER A 177 4.01 20.87 3.16
CA SER A 177 3.50 20.44 4.47
C SER A 177 3.28 18.94 4.55
N VAL A 178 3.44 18.40 5.77
CA VAL A 178 3.16 17.00 6.10
C VAL A 178 2.17 16.94 7.25
N ARG A 179 1.09 16.19 7.06
CA ARG A 179 0.05 16.01 8.08
C ARG A 179 -0.16 14.53 8.38
N GLY A 180 -0.01 14.14 9.65
CA GLY A 180 -0.38 12.81 10.12
C GLY A 180 -1.90 12.63 10.21
N CYS A 181 -2.39 11.50 9.76
CA CYS A 181 -3.81 11.14 9.72
C CYS A 181 -4.07 9.81 10.43
N GLY A 182 -5.19 9.74 11.14
CA GLY A 182 -5.54 8.59 11.96
C GLY A 182 -4.65 8.44 13.20
N VAL A 183 -5.00 7.49 14.03
CA VAL A 183 -4.21 7.07 15.20
C VAL A 183 -4.23 5.55 15.21
N TYR A 184 -3.12 4.91 15.53
CA TYR A 184 -3.07 3.44 15.61
C TYR A 184 -4.21 2.90 16.47
N PRO A 185 -4.86 1.83 16.02
CA PRO A 185 -5.94 1.22 16.81
C PRO A 185 -5.38 0.71 18.13
N ASN A 186 -6.15 0.83 19.20
CA ASN A 186 -5.77 0.35 20.52
C ASN A 186 -5.87 -1.20 20.59
N VAL A 187 -4.96 -1.89 19.91
CA VAL A 187 -4.87 -3.37 19.90
C VAL A 187 -3.77 -3.84 20.82
N TYR A 188 -2.64 -3.14 20.84
CA TYR A 188 -1.46 -3.52 21.60
C TYR A 188 -1.16 -2.52 22.73
N ASP A 189 -0.81 -3.04 23.90
CA ASP A 189 -0.28 -2.19 24.98
C ASP A 189 1.18 -1.81 24.63
N ARG A 190 1.44 -0.50 24.49
CA ARG A 190 2.77 0.04 24.21
C ARG A 190 3.84 -0.46 25.18
N ARG A 191 3.49 -0.71 26.43
CA ARG A 191 4.41 -1.18 27.49
C ARG A 191 4.93 -2.61 27.26
N GLN A 192 4.28 -3.39 26.41
CA GLN A 192 4.71 -4.75 26.06
C GLN A 192 5.87 -4.77 25.06
N PHE A 193 6.19 -3.60 24.48
CA PHE A 193 7.22 -3.50 23.45
C PHE A 193 8.50 -2.87 23.99
N LYS A 194 9.64 -3.44 23.57
CA LYS A 194 10.97 -3.00 23.92
C LYS A 194 11.19 -1.49 23.67
N ASP A 195 10.72 -1.03 22.51
CA ASP A 195 10.91 0.35 22.07
C ASP A 195 9.78 0.78 21.11
N VAL A 196 9.80 2.05 20.68
CA VAL A 196 8.80 2.61 19.76
C VAL A 196 8.86 1.91 18.40
N LYS A 197 10.04 1.54 17.91
CA LYS A 197 10.21 0.88 16.61
C LYS A 197 9.54 -0.50 16.61
N ALA A 198 9.73 -1.29 17.66
CA ALA A 198 9.07 -2.58 17.83
C ALA A 198 7.54 -2.43 17.89
N PHE A 199 7.05 -1.42 18.62
CA PHE A 199 5.62 -1.10 18.67
C PHE A 199 5.06 -0.72 17.30
N LYS A 200 5.73 0.18 16.56
CA LYS A 200 5.33 0.55 15.20
C LYS A 200 5.34 -0.66 14.25
N SER A 201 6.30 -1.57 14.39
CA SER A 201 6.37 -2.79 13.57
C SER A 201 5.17 -3.71 13.77
N ALA A 202 4.57 -3.75 14.99
CA ALA A 202 3.35 -4.50 15.23
C ALA A 202 2.12 -3.90 14.52
N TYR A 203 2.20 -2.61 14.17
CA TYR A 203 1.21 -1.92 13.36
C TYR A 203 1.67 -1.73 11.90
N ALA A 204 2.57 -2.60 11.43
CA ALA A 204 2.93 -2.60 10.00
C ALA A 204 1.66 -2.70 9.16
N HIS A 205 1.56 -1.83 8.17
CA HIS A 205 0.38 -1.69 7.34
C HIS A 205 0.74 -1.17 5.96
N GLY A 206 -0.18 -1.35 5.02
CA GLY A 206 -0.14 -0.71 3.71
C GLY A 206 -1.26 0.29 3.54
N THR A 207 -1.09 1.16 2.57
CA THR A 207 -2.09 2.15 2.17
C THR A 207 -2.43 2.02 0.70
N ARG A 208 -3.66 2.35 0.32
CA ARG A 208 -4.04 2.58 -1.09
C ARG A 208 -5.00 3.76 -1.15
N VAL A 209 -4.94 4.47 -2.25
CA VAL A 209 -5.84 5.58 -2.56
C VAL A 209 -6.84 5.11 -3.61
N LYS A 210 -8.11 5.46 -3.44
CA LYS A 210 -9.12 5.26 -4.47
C LYS A 210 -8.72 6.04 -5.73
N PRO A 211 -8.89 5.52 -6.95
CA PRO A 211 -8.43 6.18 -8.17
C PRO A 211 -8.91 7.62 -8.36
N ASP A 212 -10.11 7.95 -7.86
CA ASP A 212 -10.66 9.32 -7.89
C ASP A 212 -10.10 10.25 -6.78
N GLY A 213 -9.20 9.75 -5.91
CA GLY A 213 -8.60 10.50 -4.81
C GLY A 213 -9.54 10.79 -3.64
N SER A 214 -10.77 10.30 -3.63
CA SER A 214 -11.76 10.64 -2.61
C SER A 214 -11.61 9.89 -1.30
N ARG A 215 -10.86 8.78 -1.29
CA ARG A 215 -10.71 7.91 -0.12
C ARG A 215 -9.34 7.26 -0.04
N VAL A 216 -8.96 6.93 1.21
CA VAL A 216 -7.74 6.19 1.53
C VAL A 216 -8.13 4.94 2.32
N VAL A 217 -7.58 3.79 1.98
CA VAL A 217 -7.67 2.59 2.80
C VAL A 217 -6.32 2.30 3.44
N VAL A 218 -6.34 1.94 4.72
CA VAL A 218 -5.22 1.40 5.49
C VAL A 218 -5.56 -0.04 5.86
N PHE A 219 -4.64 -0.97 5.61
CA PHE A 219 -4.81 -2.39 5.94
C PHE A 219 -3.60 -2.88 6.73
N TYR A 220 -3.87 -3.52 7.87
CA TYR A 220 -2.82 -3.93 8.81
C TYR A 220 -2.31 -5.33 8.51
N ASN A 221 -0.98 -5.49 8.50
CA ASN A 221 -0.38 -6.78 8.17
C ASN A 221 -0.58 -7.82 9.29
N ALA A 222 -0.47 -7.41 10.55
CA ALA A 222 -0.54 -8.31 11.70
C ALA A 222 -1.97 -8.55 12.23
N THR A 223 -2.98 -7.91 11.66
CA THR A 223 -4.39 -8.11 12.00
C THR A 223 -5.23 -8.08 10.72
N ARG A 224 -6.39 -8.75 10.72
CA ARG A 224 -7.33 -8.65 9.59
C ARG A 224 -8.17 -7.37 9.66
N ARG A 225 -7.55 -6.28 10.09
CA ARG A 225 -8.20 -4.96 10.26
C ARG A 225 -7.90 -4.09 9.06
N TYR A 226 -8.89 -3.31 8.66
CA TYR A 226 -8.77 -2.28 7.65
C TYR A 226 -9.56 -1.03 8.06
N ARG A 227 -9.09 0.12 7.64
CA ARG A 227 -9.71 1.41 7.92
C ARG A 227 -9.86 2.20 6.64
N ILE A 228 -10.98 2.88 6.50
CA ILE A 228 -11.24 3.75 5.35
C ILE A 228 -11.38 5.18 5.85
N TYR A 229 -10.68 6.07 5.19
CA TYR A 229 -10.63 7.49 5.47
C TYR A 229 -11.11 8.28 4.26
N ASP A 230 -11.58 9.51 4.49
CA ASP A 230 -11.74 10.47 3.41
C ASP A 230 -10.37 11.06 2.99
N ASN A 231 -10.39 11.92 1.99
CA ASN A 231 -9.19 12.58 1.46
C ASN A 231 -8.65 13.69 2.38
N GLU A 232 -9.34 13.99 3.48
CA GLU A 232 -8.87 14.89 4.53
C GLU A 232 -8.34 14.12 5.75
N GLY A 233 -8.34 12.78 5.70
CA GLY A 233 -7.83 11.92 6.77
C GLY A 233 -8.82 11.73 7.92
N ALA A 234 -10.11 12.05 7.76
CA ALA A 234 -11.13 11.69 8.72
C ALA A 234 -11.50 10.21 8.57
N LEU A 235 -11.51 9.47 9.67
CA LEU A 235 -11.90 8.06 9.69
C LEU A 235 -13.39 7.93 9.36
N LEU A 236 -13.71 7.13 8.34
CA LEU A 236 -15.08 6.85 7.90
C LEU A 236 -15.54 5.46 8.29
N TYR A 237 -14.60 4.51 8.36
CA TYR A 237 -14.91 3.12 8.65
C TYR A 237 -13.74 2.43 9.33
N ASP A 238 -14.04 1.58 10.32
CA ASP A 238 -13.08 0.71 11.01
C ASP A 238 -13.64 -0.71 11.00
N GLY A 239 -13.03 -1.61 10.23
CA GLY A 239 -13.50 -2.96 10.02
C GLY A 239 -12.46 -4.02 10.34
N MET A 240 -12.93 -5.20 10.74
CA MET A 240 -12.09 -6.36 11.00
C MET A 240 -12.78 -7.64 10.51
N MET A 241 -12.05 -8.45 9.77
CA MET A 241 -12.52 -9.78 9.39
C MET A 241 -12.19 -10.79 10.48
N ASP A 242 -13.22 -11.32 11.12
CA ASP A 242 -13.11 -12.26 12.25
C ASP A 242 -13.82 -13.58 11.91
N TYR A 243 -13.34 -14.27 10.90
CA TYR A 243 -13.89 -15.56 10.46
C TYR A 243 -13.11 -16.79 10.99
N SER A 244 -11.96 -16.57 11.59
CA SER A 244 -11.25 -17.58 12.36
C SER A 244 -10.71 -16.89 13.60
N ASN A 245 -10.88 -17.51 14.74
CA ASN A 245 -10.42 -16.96 16.01
C ASN A 245 -9.02 -16.35 15.81
N PRO A 246 -8.86 -14.99 15.79
CA PRO A 246 -7.54 -14.41 15.74
C PRO A 246 -6.84 -14.98 16.95
N SER A 247 -5.75 -15.67 16.75
CA SER A 247 -5.09 -16.29 17.89
C SER A 247 -4.85 -15.20 18.92
N SER A 248 -5.55 -15.26 20.03
CA SER A 248 -5.38 -14.38 21.16
C SER A 248 -3.91 -14.35 21.63
N ALA A 249 -3.14 -15.35 21.24
CA ALA A 249 -1.68 -15.38 21.36
C ALA A 249 -0.97 -14.23 20.67
N LEU A 250 -1.50 -13.68 19.58
CA LEU A 250 -0.88 -12.57 18.85
C LEU A 250 -1.00 -11.23 19.58
N LEU A 251 -2.05 -11.05 20.34
CA LEU A 251 -2.23 -9.87 21.17
C LEU A 251 -1.26 -9.82 22.36
N VAL A 252 -0.59 -10.92 22.67
CA VAL A 252 0.22 -11.09 23.87
C VAL A 252 1.71 -11.20 23.61
N SER A 253 2.15 -11.62 22.41
CA SER A 253 3.57 -11.77 22.11
C SER A 253 4.05 -10.77 21.08
N PRO A 254 4.94 -9.85 21.46
CA PRO A 254 5.61 -8.96 20.52
C PRO A 254 6.73 -9.66 19.74
N ASP A 255 6.87 -10.97 19.87
CA ASP A 255 7.82 -11.73 19.08
C ASP A 255 7.39 -11.78 17.62
N ARG A 256 8.14 -11.09 16.78
CA ARG A 256 7.89 -11.02 15.34
C ARG A 256 7.79 -12.39 14.68
N ASN A 257 8.51 -13.39 15.20
CA ASN A 257 8.50 -14.74 14.64
C ASN A 257 7.19 -15.48 14.89
N GLN A 258 6.38 -15.04 15.84
CA GLN A 258 5.09 -15.61 16.17
C GLN A 258 3.93 -14.81 15.55
N LEU A 259 4.20 -13.66 14.92
CA LEU A 259 3.17 -12.89 14.27
C LEU A 259 2.62 -13.65 13.06
N VAL A 260 1.30 -13.64 12.93
CA VAL A 260 0.63 -14.05 11.70
C VAL A 260 0.56 -12.83 10.80
N TRP A 261 1.06 -12.98 9.59
CA TRP A 261 0.96 -11.99 8.55
C TRP A 261 -0.34 -12.22 7.79
N HIS A 262 -1.27 -11.30 7.92
CA HIS A 262 -2.58 -11.38 7.28
C HIS A 262 -2.56 -10.70 5.92
N TYR A 263 -2.57 -9.37 5.88
CA TYR A 263 -2.60 -8.66 4.61
C TYR A 263 -1.18 -8.38 4.09
N GLU A 264 -0.88 -8.88 2.89
CA GLU A 264 0.41 -8.69 2.22
C GLU A 264 0.38 -7.44 1.34
N SER A 265 -0.66 -7.30 0.54
CA SER A 265 -0.82 -6.20 -0.39
C SER A 265 -2.29 -5.92 -0.66
N ALA A 266 -2.56 -4.80 -1.32
CA ALA A 266 -3.89 -4.43 -1.76
C ALA A 266 -3.87 -3.82 -3.15
N PHE A 267 -4.98 -3.94 -3.85
CA PHE A 267 -5.28 -3.22 -5.08
C PHE A 267 -6.60 -2.46 -4.92
N ALA A 268 -6.64 -1.22 -5.39
CA ALA A 268 -7.80 -0.35 -5.26
C ALA A 268 -8.34 0.04 -6.64
N THR A 269 -9.64 -0.11 -6.82
CA THR A 269 -10.39 0.33 -7.99
C THR A 269 -11.41 1.39 -7.59
N ASP A 270 -12.15 1.92 -8.54
CA ASP A 270 -13.21 2.88 -8.23
C ASP A 270 -14.35 2.25 -7.41
N LYS A 271 -14.58 0.93 -7.54
CA LYS A 271 -15.68 0.23 -6.86
C LYS A 271 -15.24 -0.49 -5.61
N TYR A 272 -14.07 -1.15 -5.65
CA TYR A 272 -13.68 -2.10 -4.62
C TYR A 272 -12.23 -1.94 -4.17
N ILE A 273 -11.97 -2.50 -3.00
CA ILE A 273 -10.65 -2.71 -2.42
C ILE A 273 -10.44 -4.22 -2.39
N TYR A 274 -9.35 -4.68 -2.98
CA TYR A 274 -8.92 -6.08 -3.01
C TYR A 274 -7.74 -6.23 -2.06
N LEU A 275 -7.87 -7.07 -1.03
CA LEU A 275 -6.83 -7.32 -0.03
C LEU A 275 -6.29 -8.74 -0.21
N LEU A 276 -5.01 -8.89 -0.51
CA LEU A 276 -4.35 -10.19 -0.55
C LEU A 276 -4.05 -10.64 0.88
N CYS A 277 -4.77 -11.66 1.33
CA CYS A 277 -4.67 -12.19 2.69
C CYS A 277 -3.92 -13.52 2.67
N MET A 278 -2.75 -13.55 3.32
CA MET A 278 -1.85 -14.70 3.35
C MET A 278 -2.13 -15.63 4.53
N ASP A 279 -2.57 -15.09 5.67
CA ASP A 279 -2.79 -15.82 6.93
C ASP A 279 -1.61 -16.72 7.30
N ARG A 280 -0.39 -16.21 7.19
CA ARG A 280 0.87 -16.94 7.30
C ARG A 280 1.62 -16.55 8.57
N VAL A 281 2.10 -17.53 9.33
CA VAL A 281 3.06 -17.28 10.43
C VAL A 281 4.39 -16.83 9.83
N MET A 282 4.94 -15.72 10.32
CA MET A 282 6.16 -15.10 9.77
C MET A 282 7.39 -16.03 9.77
N SER A 283 7.50 -16.89 10.78
CA SER A 283 8.59 -17.87 10.87
C SER A 283 8.35 -19.16 10.06
N SER A 284 7.18 -19.31 9.47
CA SER A 284 6.83 -20.51 8.71
C SER A 284 7.39 -20.45 7.31
N ASN A 285 8.05 -21.53 6.88
CA ASN A 285 8.43 -21.75 5.48
C ASN A 285 7.28 -22.33 4.64
N SER A 286 6.08 -22.47 5.23
CA SER A 286 4.92 -22.94 4.47
C SER A 286 4.31 -21.80 3.65
N TYR A 287 4.16 -22.04 2.38
CA TYR A 287 3.47 -21.16 1.44
C TYR A 287 2.05 -21.68 1.25
N ASN A 288 1.14 -21.27 2.11
CA ASN A 288 -0.28 -21.55 1.92
C ASN A 288 -0.82 -20.68 0.79
N ASN A 289 -1.74 -21.22 0.02
CA ASN A 289 -2.43 -20.44 -0.99
C ASN A 289 -3.22 -19.33 -0.30
N PRO A 290 -3.07 -18.07 -0.76
CA PRO A 290 -3.74 -16.93 -0.17
C PRO A 290 -5.21 -16.86 -0.57
N ASN A 291 -5.90 -15.92 0.04
CA ASN A 291 -7.21 -15.50 -0.46
C ASN A 291 -7.23 -14.00 -0.75
N VAL A 292 -8.09 -13.61 -1.68
CA VAL A 292 -8.34 -12.20 -1.97
C VAL A 292 -9.68 -11.81 -1.36
N GLN A 293 -9.66 -10.86 -0.46
CA GLN A 293 -10.84 -10.31 0.19
C GLN A 293 -11.25 -9.04 -0.52
N VAL A 294 -12.50 -8.98 -0.95
CA VAL A 294 -13.06 -7.84 -1.66
C VAL A 294 -14.00 -7.09 -0.74
N ILE A 295 -13.76 -5.80 -0.56
CA ILE A 295 -14.58 -4.89 0.22
C ILE A 295 -14.94 -3.66 -0.62
N ASP A 296 -16.12 -3.08 -0.40
CA ASP A 296 -16.46 -1.80 -1.02
C ASP A 296 -15.87 -0.60 -0.23
N TRP A 297 -15.95 0.58 -0.80
CA TRP A 297 -15.47 1.81 -0.17
C TRP A 297 -16.35 2.32 0.98
N ALA A 298 -17.47 1.64 1.27
CA ALA A 298 -18.24 1.82 2.50
C ALA A 298 -17.79 0.85 3.61
N GLY A 299 -16.80 -0.01 3.33
CA GLY A 299 -16.22 -0.97 4.27
C GLY A 299 -16.99 -2.29 4.37
N LYS A 300 -17.96 -2.54 3.48
CA LYS A 300 -18.77 -3.77 3.50
C LYS A 300 -18.02 -4.89 2.77
N PRO A 301 -17.88 -6.09 3.36
CA PRO A 301 -17.40 -7.28 2.66
C PRO A 301 -18.30 -7.66 1.48
N ILE A 302 -17.69 -7.94 0.34
CA ILE A 302 -18.38 -8.32 -0.91
C ILE A 302 -18.12 -9.77 -1.26
N ALA A 303 -16.84 -10.17 -1.36
CA ALA A 303 -16.46 -11.51 -1.75
C ALA A 303 -15.12 -11.92 -1.15
N ARG A 304 -14.89 -13.25 -1.06
CA ARG A 304 -13.60 -13.84 -0.80
C ARG A 304 -13.29 -14.88 -1.88
N PHE A 305 -12.15 -14.73 -2.53
CA PHE A 305 -11.65 -15.68 -3.53
C PHE A 305 -10.51 -16.47 -2.91
N ARG A 306 -10.73 -17.76 -2.65
CA ARG A 306 -9.67 -18.67 -2.22
C ARG A 306 -8.93 -19.17 -3.45
N LEU A 307 -7.66 -18.81 -3.54
CA LEU A 307 -6.83 -19.10 -4.71
C LEU A 307 -6.26 -20.52 -4.59
N ASP A 308 -6.09 -21.21 -5.71
CA ASP A 308 -5.41 -22.51 -5.78
C ASP A 308 -3.90 -22.38 -6.09
N ALA A 309 -3.39 -21.15 -6.21
CA ALA A 309 -1.98 -20.85 -6.42
C ALA A 309 -1.45 -19.83 -5.41
N TYR A 310 -0.17 -19.96 -5.04
CA TYR A 310 0.51 -18.96 -4.21
C TYR A 310 0.94 -17.78 -5.06
N ILE A 311 0.46 -16.58 -4.73
CA ILE A 311 0.83 -15.32 -5.37
C ILE A 311 1.32 -14.30 -4.34
N THR A 312 2.17 -13.37 -4.75
CA THR A 312 2.75 -12.31 -3.91
C THR A 312 2.44 -10.92 -4.42
N ALA A 313 2.12 -10.79 -5.69
CA ALA A 313 1.68 -9.55 -6.33
C ALA A 313 0.47 -9.83 -7.21
N PHE A 314 -0.40 -8.84 -7.37
CA PHE A 314 -1.58 -8.97 -8.22
C PHE A 314 -2.05 -7.63 -8.78
N HIS A 315 -2.85 -7.73 -9.83
CA HIS A 315 -3.56 -6.63 -10.47
C HIS A 315 -4.99 -7.05 -10.78
N VAL A 316 -5.91 -6.09 -10.76
CA VAL A 316 -7.32 -6.29 -11.09
C VAL A 316 -7.73 -5.29 -12.18
N ASP A 317 -8.25 -5.80 -13.27
CA ASP A 317 -8.90 -5.02 -14.34
C ASP A 317 -10.41 -5.28 -14.28
N GLU A 318 -11.14 -4.43 -13.57
CA GLU A 318 -12.60 -4.59 -13.43
C GLU A 318 -13.35 -4.37 -14.74
N ASP A 319 -12.84 -3.53 -15.63
CA ASP A 319 -13.49 -3.22 -16.90
C ASP A 319 -13.43 -4.42 -17.84
N LYS A 320 -12.34 -5.14 -17.83
CA LYS A 320 -12.19 -6.42 -18.56
C LYS A 320 -12.71 -7.61 -17.76
N GLY A 321 -12.91 -7.45 -16.44
CA GLY A 321 -13.31 -8.52 -15.54
C GLY A 321 -12.22 -9.55 -15.29
N GLU A 322 -10.96 -9.13 -15.29
CA GLU A 322 -9.79 -9.99 -15.18
C GLU A 322 -9.00 -9.72 -13.91
N PHE A 323 -8.46 -10.81 -13.36
CA PHE A 323 -7.50 -10.79 -12.26
C PHE A 323 -6.20 -11.44 -12.74
N TYR A 324 -5.07 -10.81 -12.43
CA TYR A 324 -3.74 -11.32 -12.71
C TYR A 324 -2.94 -11.41 -11.42
N GLY A 325 -2.23 -12.51 -11.23
CA GLY A 325 -1.35 -12.74 -10.09
C GLY A 325 0.02 -13.21 -10.52
N ALA A 326 1.03 -12.88 -9.72
CA ALA A 326 2.39 -13.34 -9.93
C ALA A 326 3.00 -13.81 -8.62
N SER A 327 3.91 -14.79 -8.68
CA SER A 327 4.49 -15.44 -7.52
C SER A 327 6.00 -15.29 -7.47
N ALA A 328 6.51 -14.91 -6.31
CA ALA A 328 7.95 -14.92 -6.07
C ALA A 328 8.56 -16.33 -6.03
N THR A 329 7.73 -17.36 -5.80
CA THR A 329 8.18 -18.75 -5.72
C THR A 329 7.99 -19.54 -7.03
N ASN A 330 7.28 -18.96 -8.00
CA ASN A 330 7.03 -19.57 -9.29
C ASN A 330 7.32 -18.58 -10.45
N PRO A 331 8.58 -18.22 -10.66
CA PRO A 331 8.96 -17.25 -11.66
C PRO A 331 8.65 -17.78 -13.07
N GLY A 332 8.27 -16.88 -13.97
CA GLY A 332 7.93 -17.21 -15.35
C GLY A 332 6.50 -17.72 -15.54
N ILE A 333 5.65 -17.60 -14.53
CA ILE A 333 4.21 -17.86 -14.62
C ILE A 333 3.45 -16.65 -14.12
N VAL A 334 2.46 -16.23 -14.90
CA VAL A 334 1.39 -15.34 -14.47
C VAL A 334 0.13 -16.16 -14.31
N PHE A 335 -0.55 -15.96 -13.19
CA PHE A 335 -1.83 -16.62 -12.89
C PHE A 335 -2.97 -15.68 -13.26
N ALA A 336 -4.04 -16.19 -13.87
CA ALA A 336 -5.18 -15.36 -14.24
C ALA A 336 -6.52 -16.06 -13.95
N PHE A 337 -7.56 -15.28 -13.70
CA PHE A 337 -8.95 -15.75 -13.68
C PHE A 337 -9.94 -14.61 -13.92
N GLY A 338 -11.11 -14.96 -14.44
CA GLY A 338 -12.19 -14.01 -14.65
C GLY A 338 -12.95 -13.68 -13.37
N ILE A 339 -13.08 -12.40 -13.02
CA ILE A 339 -13.80 -11.93 -11.83
C ILE A 339 -15.21 -11.41 -12.13
N ALA A 340 -15.55 -11.16 -13.40
CA ALA A 340 -16.80 -10.50 -13.78
C ALA A 340 -18.06 -11.23 -13.27
N SER A 341 -18.08 -12.54 -13.29
CA SER A 341 -19.19 -13.36 -12.77
C SER A 341 -19.19 -13.50 -11.26
N LEU A 342 -18.02 -13.31 -10.62
CA LEU A 342 -17.84 -13.49 -9.20
C LEU A 342 -18.26 -12.27 -8.37
N LEU A 343 -18.37 -11.09 -9.00
CA LEU A 343 -18.75 -9.84 -8.34
C LEU A 343 -20.22 -9.41 -8.62
N LYS A 344 -20.90 -10.13 -9.48
CA LYS A 344 -22.36 -9.98 -9.69
C LYS A 344 -23.12 -10.81 -8.65
#